data_c8998ed04093ee834938cb5c8d1e3aa4
#
_entry.id   c8998ed04093ee834938cb5c8d1e3aa4
#
_cell.length_a   1.000
_cell.length_b   1.000
_cell.length_c   1.000
_cell.angle_alpha   90.00
_cell.angle_beta   90.00
_cell.angle_gamma   90.00
#
_symmetry.space_group_name_H-M   'P 1'
#
loop_
_entity.id
_entity.type
_entity.pdbx_description
1 polymer ?
#
loop_
_entity_poly.entity_id
_entity_poly.type
_entity_poly.pdbx_seq_one_letter_code
_entity_poly.pdbx_strand_id
1 'polypeptide(L)'
;MWNRINLLIFPLFLSFCFAQENEAQYTVDVNYYYGSILPHSEKIRHLITEHPEGIFISGNRKSFGDEEWEARFNYPDYGLTFHYQNNKNEVLGDMYGLFAHYNFYFLKRNLQLRIGQGIAYNTNPYDKDDNYRNAAYGSHFMPATFFMANFQKENIWEGLGVRTGLFLIHHSNGTIKTPNTSANTVGANIGIHYTFDHKYERTYHPRTHQDSTFTEPIRYNLAFRTGVHESNIIGSGQYPFYVISAYVDKRISRSSAFQAGFDVFLSMMLKNEIEMMAISFPENGIDADTDYKRLGLFVGYELFLNRLSFEAQLGAYVYDDYKSHTALYQHLGLKYYFYKNFFVGMGLKTHFSKAEAMDFSVGVRL
;
A
#
# COMPACT_ATOMS: atom_id res chain seq x y z
N MET A 1 19.90 36.26 1.34
CA MET A 1 18.69 36.76 0.64
C MET A 1 17.67 35.64 0.65
N TRP A 2 16.68 35.69 1.53
CA TRP A 2 15.64 34.67 1.66
C TRP A 2 14.51 35.00 0.68
N ASN A 3 14.29 34.10 -0.28
CA ASN A 3 13.18 34.24 -1.24
C ASN A 3 11.87 33.81 -0.58
N ARG A 4 10.94 34.79 -0.49
CA ARG A 4 9.56 34.62 -0.06
C ARG A 4 8.70 34.03 -1.19
N ILE A 5 8.70 32.70 -1.40
CA ILE A 5 7.83 32.03 -2.41
C ILE A 5 7.17 30.78 -1.80
N ASN A 6 6.66 30.79 -0.61
CA ASN A 6 6.03 29.56 -0.08
C ASN A 6 4.68 29.75 0.62
N LEU A 7 3.94 30.82 0.34
CA LEU A 7 2.65 31.03 1.04
C LEU A 7 1.41 30.99 0.14
N LEU A 8 1.51 30.67 -1.16
CA LEU A 8 0.37 30.74 -2.09
C LEU A 8 -0.15 29.37 -2.59
N ILE A 9 0.47 28.25 -2.20
CA ILE A 9 0.04 26.90 -2.67
C ILE A 9 -1.00 26.28 -1.75
N PHE A 10 -1.09 26.68 -0.49
CA PHE A 10 -2.00 26.07 0.49
C PHE A 10 -3.50 26.37 0.27
N PRO A 11 -3.94 27.54 -0.22
CA PRO A 11 -5.36 27.79 -0.46
C PRO A 11 -5.93 27.16 -1.73
N LEU A 12 -5.10 26.76 -2.72
CA LEU A 12 -5.60 26.18 -3.96
C LEU A 12 -6.04 24.70 -3.78
N PHE A 13 -5.51 23.98 -2.81
CA PHE A 13 -5.91 22.59 -2.55
C PHE A 13 -7.26 22.45 -1.81
N LEU A 14 -7.66 23.47 -1.07
CA LEU A 14 -8.96 23.50 -0.40
C LEU A 14 -10.14 23.83 -1.34
N SER A 15 -9.88 24.50 -2.47
CA SER A 15 -10.94 24.91 -3.41
C SER A 15 -11.42 23.78 -4.34
N PHE A 16 -10.68 22.69 -4.49
CA PHE A 16 -11.10 21.55 -5.35
C PHE A 16 -12.05 20.56 -4.65
N CYS A 17 -12.27 20.69 -3.34
CA CYS A 17 -13.17 19.79 -2.62
C CYS A 17 -14.64 20.20 -2.59
N PHE A 18 -15.00 21.36 -3.14
CA PHE A 18 -16.38 21.90 -3.09
C PHE A 18 -17.04 22.00 -4.46
N ALA A 19 -16.84 21.01 -5.33
CA ALA A 19 -17.77 20.82 -6.43
C ALA A 19 -19.07 20.24 -5.85
N GLN A 20 -20.10 21.02 -5.89
CA GLN A 20 -21.43 20.85 -5.35
C GLN A 20 -22.09 19.56 -5.91
N GLU A 21 -21.84 18.41 -5.25
CA GLU A 21 -22.80 17.30 -5.25
C GLU A 21 -23.70 17.48 -4.04
N ASN A 22 -24.98 17.66 -4.28
CA ASN A 22 -26.00 17.76 -3.24
C ASN A 22 -25.88 16.55 -2.28
N GLU A 23 -25.68 16.86 -0.98
CA GLU A 23 -25.82 15.94 0.15
C GLU A 23 -24.59 15.14 0.63
N ALA A 24 -23.38 15.35 0.13
CA ALA A 24 -22.21 14.69 0.70
C ALA A 24 -21.89 15.24 2.10
N GLN A 25 -21.77 14.36 3.11
CA GLN A 25 -21.35 14.73 4.45
C GLN A 25 -19.84 14.43 4.62
N TYR A 26 -19.10 15.39 5.15
CA TYR A 26 -17.66 15.28 5.35
C TYR A 26 -17.28 15.30 6.82
N THR A 27 -16.16 14.66 7.13
CA THR A 27 -15.52 14.75 8.44
C THR A 27 -14.04 15.07 8.28
N VAL A 28 -13.49 15.76 9.26
CA VAL A 28 -12.05 15.95 9.41
C VAL A 28 -11.60 15.38 10.74
N ASP A 29 -10.40 14.85 10.79
CA ASP A 29 -9.83 14.36 12.05
C ASP A 29 -8.34 14.65 12.17
N VAL A 30 -7.89 14.83 13.40
CA VAL A 30 -6.49 14.98 13.77
C VAL A 30 -6.19 14.00 14.89
N ASN A 31 -5.17 13.17 14.69
CA ASN A 31 -4.72 12.19 15.66
C ASN A 31 -3.23 12.42 15.93
N TYR A 32 -2.87 12.64 17.19
CA TYR A 32 -1.51 12.57 17.67
C TYR A 32 -1.19 11.12 18.07
N TYR A 33 0.04 10.69 17.84
CA TYR A 33 0.48 9.37 18.26
C TYR A 33 1.89 9.37 18.85
N TYR A 34 2.13 8.35 19.66
CA TYR A 34 3.40 7.98 20.20
C TYR A 34 3.64 6.50 19.96
N GLY A 35 4.82 6.14 19.44
CA GLY A 35 5.06 4.79 18.96
C GLY A 35 6.46 4.26 19.24
N SER A 36 6.73 3.08 18.66
CA SER A 36 8.04 2.44 18.67
C SER A 36 8.28 1.76 17.33
N ILE A 37 9.52 1.81 16.85
CA ILE A 37 9.92 1.05 15.66
C ILE A 37 10.14 -0.40 16.08
N LEU A 38 9.49 -1.35 15.38
CA LEU A 38 9.66 -2.78 15.63
C LEU A 38 11.05 -3.26 15.20
N PRO A 39 11.82 -3.92 16.07
CA PRO A 39 13.16 -4.43 15.76
C PRO A 39 13.10 -5.75 14.97
N HIS A 40 12.49 -5.73 13.78
CA HIS A 40 12.29 -6.93 12.95
C HIS A 40 13.54 -7.38 12.19
N SER A 41 14.63 -6.61 12.22
CA SER A 41 15.93 -6.93 11.60
C SER A 41 17.09 -6.40 12.44
N GLU A 42 18.15 -7.19 12.55
CA GLU A 42 19.40 -6.77 13.17
C GLU A 42 20.01 -5.53 12.49
N LYS A 43 19.79 -5.39 11.18
CA LYS A 43 20.35 -4.29 10.38
C LYS A 43 19.84 -2.91 10.80
N ILE A 44 18.65 -2.81 11.41
CA ILE A 44 18.07 -1.53 11.86
C ILE A 44 18.07 -1.36 13.37
N ARG A 45 18.45 -2.38 14.14
CA ARG A 45 18.37 -2.34 15.61
C ARG A 45 19.13 -1.16 16.20
N HIS A 46 20.30 -0.84 15.64
CA HIS A 46 21.13 0.28 16.09
C HIS A 46 20.52 1.67 15.78
N LEU A 47 19.50 1.74 14.92
CA LEU A 47 18.76 2.96 14.59
C LEU A 47 17.56 3.21 15.49
N ILE A 48 17.17 2.21 16.30
CA ILE A 48 16.02 2.31 17.22
C ILE A 48 16.53 2.86 18.55
N THR A 49 16.74 4.16 18.61
CA THR A 49 17.30 4.84 19.79
C THR A 49 16.24 5.59 20.59
N GLU A 50 15.13 5.95 19.95
CA GLU A 50 14.08 6.79 20.50
C GLU A 50 12.69 6.30 20.07
N HIS A 51 11.67 6.91 20.65
CA HIS A 51 10.28 6.62 20.32
C HIS A 51 9.73 7.64 19.32
N PRO A 52 9.38 7.24 18.10
CA PRO A 52 8.74 8.11 17.13
C PRO A 52 7.42 8.69 17.63
N GLU A 53 7.17 9.92 17.25
CA GLU A 53 5.87 10.56 17.46
C GLU A 53 5.44 11.31 16.20
N GLY A 54 4.16 11.62 16.09
CA GLY A 54 3.67 12.31 14.91
C GLY A 54 2.17 12.56 14.91
N ILE A 55 1.69 12.97 13.75
CA ILE A 55 0.29 13.30 13.54
C ILE A 55 -0.25 12.68 12.27
N PHE A 56 -1.54 12.31 12.30
CA PHE A 56 -2.36 12.04 11.12
C PHE A 56 -3.44 13.12 11.04
N ILE A 57 -3.56 13.77 9.88
CA ILE A 57 -4.62 14.73 9.57
C ILE A 57 -5.42 14.17 8.41
N SER A 58 -6.71 13.97 8.57
CA SER A 58 -7.53 13.29 7.56
C SER A 58 -8.79 14.05 7.23
N GLY A 59 -9.14 14.06 5.94
CA GLY A 59 -10.44 14.45 5.44
C GLY A 59 -11.18 13.20 4.94
N ASN A 60 -12.45 13.03 5.31
CA ASN A 60 -13.23 11.85 4.96
C ASN A 60 -14.58 12.27 4.37
N ARG A 61 -15.03 11.55 3.35
CA ARG A 61 -16.41 11.54 2.87
C ARG A 61 -17.15 10.38 3.55
N LYS A 62 -18.26 10.66 4.19
CA LYS A 62 -19.15 9.63 4.76
C LYS A 62 -19.95 8.98 3.65
N SER A 63 -20.20 7.68 3.78
CA SER A 63 -21.07 6.92 2.90
C SER A 63 -22.38 6.55 3.60
N PHE A 64 -23.47 6.48 2.84
CA PHE A 64 -24.82 6.24 3.36
C PHE A 64 -25.56 5.14 2.61
N GLY A 65 -24.91 4.48 1.65
CA GLY A 65 -25.51 3.44 0.81
C GLY A 65 -26.09 3.99 -0.48
N ASP A 66 -25.64 5.16 -0.94
CA ASP A 66 -25.98 5.74 -2.24
C ASP A 66 -25.54 4.78 -3.37
N GLU A 67 -24.39 4.12 -3.18
CA GLU A 67 -23.96 2.99 -4.00
C GLU A 67 -24.05 1.68 -3.20
N GLU A 68 -24.42 0.59 -3.86
CA GLU A 68 -24.68 -0.69 -3.17
C GLU A 68 -23.45 -1.29 -2.45
N TRP A 69 -22.22 -0.99 -2.94
CA TRP A 69 -21.00 -1.43 -2.29
C TRP A 69 -20.84 -0.80 -0.89
N GLU A 70 -21.32 0.42 -0.69
CA GLU A 70 -21.25 1.11 0.61
C GLU A 70 -22.06 0.35 1.67
N ALA A 71 -23.30 -0.02 1.34
CA ALA A 71 -24.13 -0.83 2.25
C ALA A 71 -23.54 -2.25 2.46
N ARG A 72 -22.89 -2.83 1.42
CA ARG A 72 -22.27 -4.15 1.51
C ARG A 72 -21.12 -4.18 2.51
N PHE A 73 -20.34 -3.10 2.58
CA PHE A 73 -19.19 -2.97 3.48
C PHE A 73 -19.51 -2.20 4.78
N ASN A 74 -20.80 -2.11 5.14
CA ASN A 74 -21.26 -1.43 6.35
C ASN A 74 -20.92 0.06 6.38
N TYR A 75 -21.14 0.73 5.25
CA TYR A 75 -21.01 2.18 5.05
C TYR A 75 -19.63 2.73 5.42
N PRO A 76 -18.57 2.30 4.72
CA PRO A 76 -17.22 2.76 4.98
C PRO A 76 -17.05 4.21 4.54
N ASP A 77 -16.45 5.04 5.36
CA ASP A 77 -16.01 6.36 4.94
C ASP A 77 -14.67 6.22 4.19
N TYR A 78 -14.36 7.16 3.30
CA TYR A 78 -13.11 7.16 2.56
C TYR A 78 -12.58 8.57 2.37
N GLY A 79 -11.27 8.68 2.16
CA GLY A 79 -10.68 9.99 2.04
C GLY A 79 -9.18 10.00 1.90
N LEU A 80 -8.58 11.14 2.31
CA LEU A 80 -7.15 11.36 2.26
C LEU A 80 -6.61 11.64 3.67
N THR A 81 -5.40 11.14 3.93
CA THR A 81 -4.66 11.37 5.16
C THR A 81 -3.29 11.96 4.84
N PHE A 82 -2.97 13.09 5.44
CA PHE A 82 -1.60 13.56 5.58
C PHE A 82 -1.01 13.01 6.89
N HIS A 83 0.25 12.60 6.83
CA HIS A 83 0.99 12.03 7.94
C HIS A 83 2.33 12.72 8.10
N TYR A 84 2.72 13.01 9.33
CA TYR A 84 4.06 13.42 9.71
C TYR A 84 4.56 12.55 10.85
N GLN A 85 5.79 12.05 10.75
CA GLN A 85 6.50 11.29 11.79
C GLN A 85 7.88 11.88 12.03
N ASN A 86 8.12 12.26 13.26
CA ASN A 86 9.47 12.56 13.75
C ASN A 86 10.05 11.25 14.34
N ASN A 87 11.09 10.73 13.71
CA ASN A 87 11.78 9.53 14.17
C ASN A 87 12.71 9.78 15.38
N LYS A 88 12.95 11.05 15.74
CA LYS A 88 13.89 11.46 16.79
C LYS A 88 15.29 10.85 16.61
N ASN A 89 15.66 10.57 15.37
CA ASN A 89 16.93 10.00 14.97
C ASN A 89 17.35 10.61 13.62
N GLU A 90 18.43 11.39 13.63
CA GLU A 90 18.91 12.10 12.43
C GLU A 90 19.27 11.15 11.29
N VAL A 91 19.77 9.94 11.60
CA VAL A 91 20.12 8.95 10.58
C VAL A 91 18.86 8.44 9.87
N LEU A 92 17.76 8.21 10.59
CA LEU A 92 16.51 7.79 9.99
C LEU A 92 15.79 8.93 9.26
N GLY A 93 16.04 10.19 9.67
CA GLY A 93 15.29 11.36 9.19
C GLY A 93 13.82 11.32 9.58
N ASP A 94 13.06 12.32 9.13
CA ASP A 94 11.62 12.43 9.33
C ASP A 94 10.84 11.90 8.13
N MET A 95 9.56 11.55 8.37
CA MET A 95 8.67 11.03 7.33
C MET A 95 7.47 11.95 7.13
N TYR A 96 7.17 12.24 5.88
CA TYR A 96 5.95 12.90 5.43
C TYR A 96 5.19 11.95 4.52
N GLY A 97 3.90 11.75 4.73
CA GLY A 97 3.10 10.82 3.95
C GLY A 97 1.79 11.41 3.46
N LEU A 98 1.36 10.96 2.29
CA LEU A 98 0.02 11.22 1.75
C LEU A 98 -0.62 9.89 1.36
N PHE A 99 -1.80 9.60 1.91
CA PHE A 99 -2.48 8.33 1.78
C PHE A 99 -3.91 8.52 1.31
N ALA A 100 -4.38 7.65 0.43
CA ALA A 100 -5.80 7.37 0.29
C ALA A 100 -6.19 6.29 1.32
N HIS A 101 -7.35 6.42 1.93
CA HIS A 101 -7.77 5.49 2.97
C HIS A 101 -9.26 5.17 2.92
N TYR A 102 -9.60 4.01 3.53
CA TYR A 102 -10.96 3.61 3.89
C TYR A 102 -11.06 3.42 5.39
N ASN A 103 -12.22 3.82 5.94
CA ASN A 103 -12.62 3.59 7.33
C ASN A 103 -13.75 2.57 7.37
N PHE A 104 -13.50 1.39 7.87
CA PHE A 104 -14.52 0.37 8.10
C PHE A 104 -15.00 0.44 9.54
N TYR A 105 -16.31 0.27 9.75
CA TYR A 105 -16.91 0.47 11.05
C TYR A 105 -17.60 -0.79 11.57
N PHE A 106 -17.43 -1.02 12.88
CA PHE A 106 -18.00 -2.12 13.63
C PHE A 106 -18.64 -1.59 14.92
N LEU A 107 -19.39 -2.42 15.64
CA LEU A 107 -19.98 -2.10 16.92
C LEU A 107 -20.75 -0.76 16.92
N LYS A 108 -21.67 -0.60 15.95
CA LYS A 108 -22.45 0.64 15.76
C LYS A 108 -21.55 1.88 15.61
N ARG A 109 -20.52 1.76 14.77
CA ARG A 109 -19.48 2.79 14.48
C ARG A 109 -18.60 3.18 15.67
N ASN A 110 -18.67 2.49 16.82
CA ASN A 110 -17.76 2.76 17.93
C ASN A 110 -16.35 2.17 17.72
N LEU A 111 -16.20 1.16 16.86
CA LEU A 111 -14.90 0.61 16.47
C LEU A 111 -14.66 0.95 15.00
N GLN A 112 -13.56 1.67 14.71
CA GLN A 112 -13.09 2.03 13.39
C GLN A 112 -11.83 1.24 13.06
N LEU A 113 -11.80 0.60 11.89
CA LEU A 113 -10.58 0.10 11.26
C LEU A 113 -10.27 0.98 10.05
N ARG A 114 -9.18 1.74 10.08
CA ARG A 114 -8.70 2.54 8.97
C ARG A 114 -7.53 1.85 8.30
N ILE A 115 -7.60 1.75 6.97
CA ILE A 115 -6.54 1.20 6.13
C ILE A 115 -6.18 2.26 5.11
N GLY A 116 -4.91 2.66 5.07
CA GLY A 116 -4.41 3.65 4.12
C GLY A 116 -3.22 3.13 3.34
N GLN A 117 -3.23 3.42 2.03
CA GLN A 117 -2.13 3.17 1.11
C GLN A 117 -1.71 4.48 0.47
N GLY A 118 -0.40 4.73 0.39
CA GLY A 118 0.09 5.98 -0.14
C GLY A 118 1.57 6.03 -0.41
N ILE A 119 2.09 7.24 -0.47
CA ILE A 119 3.50 7.55 -0.70
C ILE A 119 4.03 8.34 0.49
N ALA A 120 5.20 7.97 0.98
CA ALA A 120 5.93 8.70 1.99
C ALA A 120 7.23 9.29 1.40
N TYR A 121 7.63 10.42 1.97
CA TYR A 121 8.90 11.08 1.72
C TYR A 121 9.76 11.01 2.99
N ASN A 122 10.96 10.45 2.87
CA ASN A 122 11.98 10.44 3.93
C ASN A 122 12.96 11.59 3.73
N THR A 123 13.26 12.33 4.79
CA THR A 123 14.15 13.51 4.71
C THR A 123 15.62 13.15 4.59
N ASN A 124 16.03 11.98 5.11
CA ASN A 124 17.44 11.59 5.18
C ASN A 124 17.66 10.10 4.85
N PRO A 125 17.44 9.66 3.59
CA PRO A 125 17.68 8.28 3.18
C PRO A 125 19.19 7.94 3.20
N TYR A 126 19.50 6.68 2.92
CA TYR A 126 20.87 6.22 2.76
C TYR A 126 21.63 7.06 1.71
N ASP A 127 22.79 7.52 2.09
CA ASP A 127 23.81 8.07 1.22
C ASP A 127 25.16 7.46 1.61
N LYS A 128 25.98 7.09 0.61
CA LYS A 128 27.26 6.39 0.85
C LYS A 128 28.31 7.29 1.55
N ASP A 129 28.20 8.59 1.36
CA ASP A 129 29.16 9.57 1.88
C ASP A 129 28.63 10.24 3.17
N ASP A 130 27.35 10.66 3.17
CA ASP A 130 26.77 11.48 4.24
C ASP A 130 25.91 10.69 5.23
N ASN A 131 25.25 9.57 4.80
CA ASN A 131 24.35 8.82 5.66
C ASN A 131 24.42 7.29 5.44
N TYR A 132 25.62 6.73 5.44
CA TYR A 132 25.86 5.30 5.21
C TYR A 132 25.28 4.38 6.30
N ARG A 133 24.90 4.92 7.45
CA ARG A 133 24.31 4.16 8.57
C ARG A 133 22.85 3.85 8.38
N ASN A 134 22.14 4.56 7.48
CA ASN A 134 20.73 4.33 7.25
C ASN A 134 20.48 3.05 6.44
N ALA A 135 20.39 1.92 7.11
CA ALA A 135 20.06 0.65 6.47
C ALA A 135 18.55 0.46 6.21
N ALA A 136 17.69 1.38 6.70
CA ALA A 136 16.24 1.26 6.59
C ALA A 136 15.72 1.74 5.24
N TYR A 137 16.22 2.89 4.73
CA TYR A 137 15.63 3.62 3.61
C TYR A 137 16.67 4.01 2.57
N GLY A 138 16.63 3.41 1.38
CA GLY A 138 17.53 3.71 0.27
C GLY A 138 17.07 4.85 -0.64
N SER A 139 15.86 5.39 -0.43
CA SER A 139 15.27 6.42 -1.29
C SER A 139 14.45 7.43 -0.49
N HIS A 140 14.35 8.66 -1.02
CA HIS A 140 13.45 9.68 -0.44
C HIS A 140 11.98 9.28 -0.56
N PHE A 141 11.53 8.89 -1.73
CA PHE A 141 10.16 8.48 -1.96
C PHE A 141 10.01 6.97 -1.84
N MET A 142 8.95 6.56 -1.17
CA MET A 142 8.63 5.15 -0.99
C MET A 142 7.13 4.94 -0.79
N PRO A 143 6.57 3.80 -1.20
CA PRO A 143 5.26 3.37 -0.75
C PRO A 143 5.19 3.28 0.76
N ALA A 144 4.00 3.55 1.29
CA ALA A 144 3.72 3.36 2.70
C ALA A 144 2.28 2.88 2.90
N THR A 145 2.10 2.04 3.90
CA THR A 145 0.79 1.50 4.27
C THR A 145 0.58 1.70 5.75
N PHE A 146 -0.61 2.14 6.16
CA PHE A 146 -0.94 2.19 7.57
C PHE A 146 -2.26 1.51 7.89
N PHE A 147 -2.34 1.02 9.12
CA PHE A 147 -3.52 0.45 9.74
C PHE A 147 -3.76 1.17 11.08
N MET A 148 -5.02 1.54 11.34
CA MET A 148 -5.42 2.09 12.63
C MET A 148 -6.68 1.37 13.10
N ALA A 149 -6.68 0.92 14.34
CA ALA A 149 -7.85 0.36 15.01
C ALA A 149 -8.21 1.28 16.19
N ASN A 150 -9.28 2.05 16.03
CA ASN A 150 -9.69 3.08 16.97
C ASN A 150 -11.02 2.76 17.61
N PHE A 151 -11.12 2.90 18.92
CA PHE A 151 -12.38 3.13 19.57
C PHE A 151 -12.73 4.63 19.44
N GLN A 152 -13.96 4.93 18.99
CA GLN A 152 -14.39 6.31 18.77
C GLN A 152 -15.80 6.55 19.32
N LYS A 153 -16.07 7.82 19.62
CA LYS A 153 -17.39 8.31 19.93
C LYS A 153 -17.67 9.53 19.07
N GLU A 154 -18.62 9.37 18.14
CA GLU A 154 -19.05 10.46 17.26
C GLU A 154 -20.01 11.39 18.00
N ASN A 155 -20.03 12.67 17.61
CA ASN A 155 -21.01 13.68 18.01
C ASN A 155 -21.22 13.79 19.54
N ILE A 156 -20.13 13.90 20.30
CA ILE A 156 -20.20 14.13 21.75
C ILE A 156 -20.75 15.53 22.02
N TRP A 157 -20.35 16.50 21.21
CA TRP A 157 -20.81 17.89 21.31
C TRP A 157 -20.76 18.55 19.93
N GLU A 158 -21.93 18.91 19.38
CA GLU A 158 -22.10 19.68 18.12
C GLU A 158 -21.19 19.25 16.96
N GLY A 159 -21.19 17.97 16.64
CA GLY A 159 -20.38 17.39 15.57
C GLY A 159 -18.96 16.97 15.99
N LEU A 160 -18.51 17.39 17.15
CA LEU A 160 -17.21 17.02 17.69
C LEU A 160 -17.28 15.61 18.30
N GLY A 161 -16.28 14.78 18.01
CA GLY A 161 -16.08 13.46 18.59
C GLY A 161 -14.63 13.23 18.96
N VAL A 162 -14.39 12.11 19.66
CA VAL A 162 -13.05 11.69 20.10
C VAL A 162 -12.77 10.28 19.65
N ARG A 163 -11.48 9.95 19.54
CA ARG A 163 -11.02 8.59 19.25
C ARG A 163 -9.69 8.30 19.92
N THR A 164 -9.45 7.04 20.18
CA THR A 164 -8.18 6.54 20.67
C THR A 164 -8.01 5.10 20.21
N GLY A 165 -6.78 4.67 20.00
CA GLY A 165 -6.53 3.32 19.52
C GLY A 165 -5.08 3.02 19.26
N LEU A 166 -4.87 1.98 18.47
CA LEU A 166 -3.56 1.49 18.07
C LEU A 166 -3.35 1.71 16.57
N PHE A 167 -2.10 1.85 16.18
CA PHE A 167 -1.74 1.97 14.78
C PHE A 167 -0.49 1.15 14.46
N LEU A 168 -0.35 0.81 13.19
CA LEU A 168 0.86 0.30 12.55
C LEU A 168 1.05 1.06 11.26
N ILE A 169 2.24 1.58 11.01
CA ILE A 169 2.63 2.14 9.72
C ILE A 169 3.89 1.46 9.22
N HIS A 170 3.88 1.05 7.97
CA HIS A 170 4.98 0.40 7.26
C HIS A 170 5.51 1.33 6.18
N HIS A 171 6.83 1.60 6.21
CA HIS A 171 7.54 2.36 5.19
C HIS A 171 8.57 1.46 4.51
N SER A 172 8.45 1.30 3.19
CA SER A 172 9.37 0.46 2.40
C SER A 172 9.36 0.88 0.93
N ASN A 173 10.51 0.92 0.29
CA ASN A 173 10.57 1.21 -1.15
C ASN A 173 10.40 -0.03 -2.04
N GLY A 174 10.05 -1.22 -1.45
CA GLY A 174 9.78 -2.43 -2.22
C GLY A 174 10.96 -2.92 -3.06
N THR A 175 12.20 -2.70 -2.60
CA THR A 175 13.48 -3.00 -3.28
C THR A 175 13.77 -2.16 -4.53
N ILE A 176 13.07 -1.05 -4.74
CA ILE A 176 13.40 -0.12 -5.84
C ILE A 176 14.86 0.35 -5.72
N LYS A 177 15.32 0.62 -4.49
CA LYS A 177 16.70 1.03 -4.21
C LYS A 177 17.18 0.48 -2.87
N THR A 178 18.34 -0.14 -2.86
CA THR A 178 18.99 -0.70 -1.66
C THR A 178 19.82 0.40 -0.95
N PRO A 179 19.89 0.42 0.40
CA PRO A 179 19.29 -0.55 1.34
C PRO A 179 17.78 -0.34 1.51
N ASN A 180 17.06 -1.41 1.76
CA ASN A 180 15.62 -1.37 2.05
C ASN A 180 15.26 -2.43 3.10
N THR A 181 15.80 -2.27 4.32
CA THR A 181 15.34 -3.11 5.43
C THR A 181 13.94 -2.72 5.88
N SER A 182 13.48 -1.53 5.50
CA SER A 182 12.18 -0.95 5.88
C SER A 182 12.05 -0.64 7.38
N ALA A 183 10.98 0.01 7.80
CA ALA A 183 10.62 0.13 9.20
C ALA A 183 9.11 0.01 9.41
N ASN A 184 8.76 -0.63 10.51
CA ASN A 184 7.41 -0.74 11.02
C ASN A 184 7.31 0.07 12.31
N THR A 185 6.49 1.12 12.34
CA THR A 185 6.20 1.87 13.55
C THR A 185 4.83 1.45 14.07
N VAL A 186 4.78 1.05 15.34
CA VAL A 186 3.53 0.71 16.04
C VAL A 186 3.38 1.59 17.25
N GLY A 187 2.15 1.87 17.67
CA GLY A 187 1.92 2.68 18.86
C GLY A 187 0.45 2.93 19.13
N ALA A 188 0.24 3.86 20.07
CA ALA A 188 -1.09 4.33 20.42
C ALA A 188 -1.34 5.73 19.86
N ASN A 189 -2.60 6.03 19.56
CA ASN A 189 -3.03 7.34 19.11
C ASN A 189 -4.23 7.84 19.91
N ILE A 190 -4.35 9.16 19.97
CA ILE A 190 -5.50 9.87 20.49
C ILE A 190 -5.84 11.01 19.52
N GLY A 191 -7.12 11.23 19.29
CA GLY A 191 -7.51 12.26 18.35
C GLY A 191 -8.94 12.77 18.55
N ILE A 192 -9.20 13.83 17.83
CA ILE A 192 -10.53 14.43 17.71
C ILE A 192 -10.97 14.36 16.25
N HIS A 193 -12.26 14.32 16.04
CA HIS A 193 -12.85 14.48 14.72
C HIS A 193 -14.05 15.41 14.78
N TYR A 194 -14.31 16.05 13.65
CA TYR A 194 -15.45 16.94 13.49
C TYR A 194 -16.26 16.54 12.25
N THR A 195 -17.57 16.41 12.42
CA THR A 195 -18.51 16.13 11.33
C THR A 195 -19.18 17.44 10.92
N PHE A 196 -18.95 17.85 9.67
CA PHE A 196 -19.66 18.98 9.08
C PHE A 196 -21.14 18.61 8.87
N ASP A 197 -22.01 19.60 8.89
CA ASP A 197 -23.46 19.43 8.71
C ASP A 197 -24.08 18.36 9.65
N HIS A 198 -23.51 18.23 10.86
CA HIS A 198 -23.91 17.24 11.87
C HIS A 198 -25.38 17.36 12.34
N LYS A 199 -26.05 18.48 12.04
CA LYS A 199 -27.46 18.70 12.35
C LYS A 199 -28.39 18.01 11.35
N TYR A 200 -27.91 17.64 10.16
CA TYR A 200 -28.67 16.91 9.17
C TYR A 200 -28.44 15.40 9.36
N GLU A 201 -29.44 14.70 9.90
CA GLU A 201 -29.39 13.25 9.99
C GLU A 201 -29.73 12.65 8.64
N ARG A 202 -28.72 12.03 8.00
CA ARG A 202 -28.92 11.23 6.79
C ARG A 202 -29.31 9.81 7.16
N THR A 203 -30.26 9.26 6.40
CA THR A 203 -30.68 7.87 6.56
C THR A 203 -29.76 6.95 5.77
N TYR A 204 -29.36 5.84 6.37
CA TYR A 204 -28.61 4.79 5.68
C TYR A 204 -29.54 3.98 4.77
N HIS A 205 -29.19 3.90 3.50
CA HIS A 205 -29.90 3.10 2.51
C HIS A 205 -29.50 1.62 2.68
N PRO A 206 -30.47 0.70 2.88
CA PRO A 206 -30.15 -0.70 3.09
C PRO A 206 -29.66 -1.35 1.79
N ARG A 207 -28.91 -2.42 1.94
CA ARG A 207 -28.49 -3.26 0.82
C ARG A 207 -29.70 -3.88 0.10
N THR A 208 -29.78 -3.70 -1.23
CA THR A 208 -30.93 -4.15 -2.04
C THR A 208 -30.74 -5.55 -2.63
N HIS A 209 -29.51 -5.97 -2.90
CA HIS A 209 -29.21 -7.24 -3.53
C HIS A 209 -28.49 -8.20 -2.57
N GLN A 210 -28.89 -9.47 -2.60
CA GLN A 210 -28.22 -10.54 -1.86
C GLN A 210 -27.16 -11.20 -2.73
N ASP A 211 -26.01 -11.61 -2.14
CA ASP A 211 -24.94 -12.29 -2.87
C ASP A 211 -25.34 -13.72 -3.28
N SER A 212 -26.29 -14.35 -2.59
CA SER A 212 -26.79 -15.68 -2.93
C SER A 212 -27.46 -15.79 -4.31
N THR A 213 -27.89 -14.66 -4.87
CA THR A 213 -28.47 -14.59 -6.24
C THR A 213 -27.44 -14.17 -7.28
N PHE A 214 -26.22 -13.85 -6.87
CA PHE A 214 -25.18 -13.38 -7.78
C PHE A 214 -24.56 -14.54 -8.57
N THR A 215 -24.47 -14.37 -9.88
CA THR A 215 -23.77 -15.29 -10.77
C THR A 215 -23.08 -14.50 -11.87
N GLU A 216 -21.86 -14.87 -12.19
CA GLU A 216 -21.08 -14.32 -13.30
C GLU A 216 -20.31 -15.48 -13.99
N PRO A 217 -20.17 -15.50 -15.32
CA PRO A 217 -19.34 -16.49 -16.00
C PRO A 217 -17.88 -16.37 -15.57
N ILE A 218 -17.07 -17.37 -15.88
CA ILE A 218 -15.61 -17.30 -15.78
C ILE A 218 -15.14 -16.19 -16.71
N ARG A 219 -14.22 -15.34 -16.22
CA ARG A 219 -13.60 -14.26 -16.96
C ARG A 219 -12.12 -14.55 -17.20
N TYR A 220 -11.63 -14.13 -18.35
CA TYR A 220 -10.23 -14.24 -18.74
C TYR A 220 -9.54 -12.90 -18.52
N ASN A 221 -8.36 -12.95 -17.93
CA ASN A 221 -7.60 -11.74 -17.62
C ASN A 221 -6.22 -11.81 -18.26
N LEU A 222 -5.78 -10.67 -18.76
CA LEU A 222 -4.41 -10.46 -19.21
C LEU A 222 -3.89 -9.20 -18.56
N ALA A 223 -2.74 -9.29 -17.89
CA ALA A 223 -2.08 -8.16 -17.27
C ALA A 223 -0.60 -8.11 -17.66
N PHE A 224 -0.13 -6.90 -17.89
CA PHE A 224 1.30 -6.60 -17.99
C PHE A 224 1.71 -5.84 -16.73
N ARG A 225 2.76 -6.30 -16.05
CA ARG A 225 3.32 -5.68 -14.85
C ARG A 225 4.76 -5.30 -15.12
N THR A 226 5.21 -4.16 -14.59
CA THR A 226 6.59 -3.69 -14.73
C THR A 226 6.99 -2.80 -13.56
N GLY A 227 8.28 -2.67 -13.34
CA GLY A 227 8.88 -1.82 -12.34
C GLY A 227 10.39 -1.83 -12.47
N VAL A 228 11.04 -1.29 -11.46
CA VAL A 228 12.50 -1.36 -11.32
C VAL A 228 12.84 -1.90 -9.94
N HIS A 229 13.91 -2.68 -9.85
CA HIS A 229 14.42 -3.15 -8.56
C HIS A 229 15.97 -3.25 -8.59
N GLU A 230 16.55 -3.16 -7.42
CA GLU A 230 17.96 -3.32 -7.17
C GLU A 230 18.19 -4.63 -6.41
N SER A 231 19.33 -5.28 -6.62
CA SER A 231 19.71 -6.46 -5.85
C SER A 231 19.98 -6.10 -4.38
N ASN A 232 20.26 -7.10 -3.55
CA ASN A 232 20.65 -6.87 -2.16
C ASN A 232 22.05 -6.22 -2.00
N ILE A 233 22.78 -6.01 -3.10
CA ILE A 233 24.10 -5.38 -3.13
C ILE A 233 23.91 -3.90 -3.37
N ILE A 234 24.32 -3.07 -2.41
CA ILE A 234 24.24 -1.61 -2.50
C ILE A 234 25.03 -1.12 -3.69
N GLY A 235 24.40 -0.31 -4.55
CA GLY A 235 25.04 0.25 -5.74
C GLY A 235 25.17 -0.71 -6.91
N SER A 236 24.51 -1.87 -6.88
CA SER A 236 24.46 -2.80 -8.03
C SER A 236 23.70 -2.26 -9.23
N GLY A 237 22.92 -1.18 -9.04
CA GLY A 237 22.12 -0.57 -10.08
C GLY A 237 20.66 -1.00 -10.06
N GLN A 238 19.80 -0.13 -10.61
CA GLN A 238 18.37 -0.37 -10.74
C GLN A 238 18.08 -0.96 -12.12
N TYR A 239 17.43 -2.08 -12.16
CA TYR A 239 17.11 -2.81 -13.39
C TYR A 239 15.61 -2.96 -13.57
N PRO A 240 15.11 -2.82 -14.80
CA PRO A 240 13.70 -3.08 -15.08
C PRO A 240 13.40 -4.58 -15.01
N PHE A 241 12.14 -4.87 -14.72
CA PHE A 241 11.55 -6.20 -14.88
C PHE A 241 10.21 -6.11 -15.59
N TYR A 242 9.81 -7.22 -16.18
CA TYR A 242 8.53 -7.35 -16.89
C TYR A 242 7.87 -8.65 -16.50
N VAL A 243 6.55 -8.60 -16.30
CA VAL A 243 5.74 -9.79 -16.02
C VAL A 243 4.54 -9.79 -16.94
N ILE A 244 4.32 -10.92 -17.61
CA ILE A 244 3.08 -11.19 -18.35
C ILE A 244 2.28 -12.16 -17.50
N SER A 245 1.08 -11.77 -17.11
CA SER A 245 0.17 -12.54 -16.28
C SER A 245 -1.09 -12.87 -17.06
N ALA A 246 -1.41 -14.16 -17.21
CA ALA A 246 -2.66 -14.60 -17.82
C ALA A 246 -3.39 -15.54 -16.84
N TYR A 247 -4.65 -15.22 -16.56
CA TYR A 247 -5.41 -15.97 -15.57
C TYR A 247 -6.91 -15.93 -15.82
N VAL A 248 -7.60 -16.85 -15.19
CA VAL A 248 -9.07 -16.85 -15.13
C VAL A 248 -9.50 -16.44 -13.73
N ASP A 249 -10.65 -15.78 -13.64
CA ASP A 249 -11.33 -15.54 -12.38
C ASP A 249 -12.77 -16.00 -12.41
N LYS A 250 -13.26 -16.39 -11.25
CA LYS A 250 -14.67 -16.71 -11.01
C LYS A 250 -15.16 -15.90 -9.81
N ARG A 251 -16.04 -14.96 -10.06
CA ARG A 251 -16.75 -14.28 -8.96
C ARG A 251 -17.72 -15.25 -8.29
N ILE A 252 -17.61 -15.32 -6.96
CA ILE A 252 -18.49 -16.10 -6.09
C ILE A 252 -19.50 -15.20 -5.36
N SER A 253 -19.25 -13.89 -5.36
CA SER A 253 -20.15 -12.86 -4.88
C SER A 253 -19.87 -11.54 -5.60
N ARG A 254 -20.66 -10.50 -5.32
CA ARG A 254 -20.42 -9.16 -5.87
C ARG A 254 -19.09 -8.54 -5.41
N SER A 255 -18.54 -9.03 -4.31
CA SER A 255 -17.29 -8.51 -3.73
C SER A 255 -16.10 -9.47 -3.83
N SER A 256 -16.28 -10.73 -4.26
CA SER A 256 -15.25 -11.77 -4.11
C SER A 256 -15.09 -12.59 -5.37
N ALA A 257 -13.84 -12.82 -5.80
CA ALA A 257 -13.49 -13.77 -6.86
C ALA A 257 -12.30 -14.63 -6.46
N PHE A 258 -12.28 -15.87 -6.93
CA PHE A 258 -11.09 -16.70 -6.97
C PHE A 258 -10.40 -16.59 -8.31
N GLN A 259 -9.07 -16.67 -8.30
CA GLN A 259 -8.22 -16.56 -9.48
C GLN A 259 -7.33 -17.80 -9.62
N ALA A 260 -6.99 -18.17 -10.86
CA ALA A 260 -5.95 -19.14 -11.14
C ALA A 260 -5.30 -18.83 -12.49
N GLY A 261 -3.99 -18.92 -12.57
CA GLY A 261 -3.27 -18.59 -13.80
C GLY A 261 -1.78 -18.80 -13.72
N PHE A 262 -1.08 -18.12 -14.61
CA PHE A 262 0.38 -18.19 -14.68
C PHE A 262 1.00 -16.81 -14.91
N ASP A 263 2.24 -16.69 -14.47
CA ASP A 263 3.09 -15.52 -14.63
C ASP A 263 4.38 -15.89 -15.35
N VAL A 264 4.77 -15.13 -16.35
CA VAL A 264 6.09 -15.17 -16.98
C VAL A 264 6.88 -13.96 -16.50
N PHE A 265 8.00 -14.20 -15.82
CA PHE A 265 8.84 -13.16 -15.23
C PHE A 265 10.13 -12.99 -16.04
N LEU A 266 10.45 -11.75 -16.39
CA LEU A 266 11.66 -11.32 -17.09
C LEU A 266 12.35 -10.26 -16.22
N SER A 267 13.35 -10.65 -15.42
CA SER A 267 14.05 -9.74 -14.51
C SER A 267 15.46 -9.45 -15.02
N MET A 268 15.70 -8.20 -15.45
CA MET A 268 17.02 -7.79 -15.91
C MET A 268 18.02 -7.71 -14.74
N MET A 269 17.55 -7.55 -13.51
CA MET A 269 18.40 -7.62 -12.32
C MET A 269 18.98 -9.04 -12.14
N LEU A 270 18.13 -10.07 -12.26
CA LEU A 270 18.60 -11.46 -12.16
C LEU A 270 19.60 -11.80 -13.26
N LYS A 271 19.35 -11.32 -14.49
CA LYS A 271 20.32 -11.50 -15.59
C LYS A 271 21.68 -10.92 -15.22
N ASN A 272 21.71 -9.67 -14.73
CA ASN A 272 22.96 -9.03 -14.31
C ASN A 272 23.60 -9.75 -13.10
N GLU A 273 22.80 -10.21 -12.14
CA GLU A 273 23.30 -10.93 -10.96
C GLU A 273 23.95 -12.27 -11.36
N ILE A 274 23.37 -13.01 -12.29
CA ILE A 274 23.92 -14.27 -12.83
C ILE A 274 25.30 -14.00 -13.48
N GLU A 275 25.38 -13.01 -14.37
CA GLU A 275 26.65 -12.62 -15.04
C GLU A 275 27.71 -12.22 -14.00
N MET A 276 27.35 -11.42 -13.00
CA MET A 276 28.25 -11.01 -11.93
C MET A 276 28.71 -12.19 -11.08
N MET A 277 27.81 -13.08 -10.69
CA MET A 277 28.12 -14.26 -9.87
C MET A 277 29.02 -15.24 -10.60
N ALA A 278 28.80 -15.48 -11.88
CA ALA A 278 29.65 -16.35 -12.71
C ALA A 278 31.09 -15.84 -12.83
N ILE A 279 31.27 -14.50 -12.91
CA ILE A 279 32.60 -13.89 -13.04
C ILE A 279 33.29 -13.75 -11.69
N SER A 280 32.57 -13.26 -10.65
CA SER A 280 33.14 -12.90 -9.37
C SER A 280 33.31 -14.08 -8.40
N PHE A 281 32.50 -15.13 -8.57
CA PHE A 281 32.44 -16.30 -7.67
C PHE A 281 32.32 -17.61 -8.46
N PRO A 282 33.32 -17.93 -9.33
CA PRO A 282 33.26 -19.11 -10.21
C PRO A 282 33.16 -20.43 -9.42
N GLU A 283 33.60 -20.44 -8.15
CA GLU A 283 33.50 -21.58 -7.24
C GLU A 283 32.04 -21.98 -6.93
N ASN A 284 31.08 -21.08 -7.12
CA ASN A 284 29.65 -21.38 -6.94
C ASN A 284 29.06 -22.21 -8.07
N GLY A 285 29.82 -22.40 -9.17
CA GLY A 285 29.38 -23.22 -10.30
C GLY A 285 28.20 -22.66 -11.10
N ILE A 286 27.97 -21.35 -11.02
CA ILE A 286 26.93 -20.65 -11.78
C ILE A 286 27.51 -20.35 -13.17
N ASP A 287 26.82 -20.80 -14.23
CA ASP A 287 27.15 -20.48 -15.60
C ASP A 287 26.56 -19.10 -15.97
N ALA A 288 27.33 -18.29 -16.70
CA ALA A 288 26.87 -17.00 -17.21
C ALA A 288 25.66 -17.10 -18.14
N ASP A 289 25.51 -18.27 -18.79
CA ASP A 289 24.36 -18.58 -19.67
C ASP A 289 23.13 -19.15 -18.93
N THR A 290 23.15 -19.24 -17.59
CA THR A 290 22.01 -19.68 -16.78
C THR A 290 20.78 -18.81 -17.09
N ASP A 291 19.62 -19.43 -17.33
CA ASP A 291 18.42 -18.68 -17.72
C ASP A 291 17.83 -17.90 -16.55
N TYR A 292 17.68 -16.59 -16.72
CA TYR A 292 17.13 -15.66 -15.73
C TYR A 292 15.59 -15.60 -15.72
N LYS A 293 14.94 -16.23 -16.73
CA LYS A 293 13.48 -16.23 -16.85
C LYS A 293 12.86 -17.21 -15.87
N ARG A 294 11.67 -16.86 -15.39
CA ARG A 294 10.91 -17.72 -14.48
C ARG A 294 9.46 -17.87 -14.98
N LEU A 295 8.88 -19.03 -14.79
CA LEU A 295 7.47 -19.32 -15.02
C LEU A 295 6.84 -19.78 -13.71
N GLY A 296 5.77 -19.13 -13.28
CA GLY A 296 5.03 -19.48 -12.07
C GLY A 296 3.57 -19.80 -12.38
N LEU A 297 3.00 -20.72 -11.62
CA LEU A 297 1.55 -20.95 -11.56
C LEU A 297 1.05 -20.38 -10.24
N PHE A 298 -0.13 -19.78 -10.24
CA PHE A 298 -0.70 -19.21 -9.02
C PHE A 298 -2.19 -19.48 -8.87
N VAL A 299 -2.63 -19.42 -7.62
CA VAL A 299 -4.03 -19.26 -7.22
C VAL A 299 -4.16 -17.97 -6.44
N GLY A 300 -5.32 -17.35 -6.47
CA GLY A 300 -5.51 -16.06 -5.80
C GLY A 300 -6.96 -15.78 -5.44
N TYR A 301 -7.09 -14.70 -4.71
CA TYR A 301 -8.37 -14.13 -4.29
C TYR A 301 -8.38 -12.64 -4.58
N GLU A 302 -9.50 -12.12 -5.10
CA GLU A 302 -9.69 -10.71 -5.36
C GLU A 302 -10.94 -10.21 -4.63
N LEU A 303 -10.76 -9.16 -3.82
CA LEU A 303 -11.82 -8.48 -3.09
C LEU A 303 -12.15 -7.17 -3.81
N PHE A 304 -13.37 -7.03 -4.30
CA PHE A 304 -13.85 -5.86 -5.02
C PHE A 304 -14.55 -4.87 -4.08
N LEU A 305 -14.04 -3.67 -4.07
CA LEU A 305 -14.60 -2.51 -3.38
C LEU A 305 -14.94 -1.47 -4.44
N ASN A 306 -16.11 -1.57 -5.06
CA ASN A 306 -16.52 -0.79 -6.23
C ASN A 306 -15.55 -0.96 -7.43
N ARG A 307 -14.93 0.14 -7.88
CA ARG A 307 -13.91 0.14 -8.95
C ARG A 307 -12.51 -0.20 -8.44
N LEU A 308 -12.31 -0.16 -7.13
CA LEU A 308 -11.07 -0.61 -6.51
C LEU A 308 -11.18 -2.09 -6.18
N SER A 309 -10.11 -2.85 -6.37
CA SER A 309 -10.00 -4.19 -5.84
C SER A 309 -8.64 -4.44 -5.21
N PHE A 310 -8.64 -5.34 -4.24
CA PHE A 310 -7.43 -5.86 -3.62
C PHE A 310 -7.27 -7.33 -4.02
N GLU A 311 -6.11 -7.69 -4.57
CA GLU A 311 -5.79 -9.08 -4.89
C GLU A 311 -4.66 -9.62 -4.01
N ALA A 312 -4.78 -10.91 -3.68
CA ALA A 312 -3.74 -11.69 -3.02
C ALA A 312 -3.56 -13.00 -3.77
N GLN A 313 -2.34 -13.27 -4.23
CA GLN A 313 -1.99 -14.45 -5.03
C GLN A 313 -0.88 -15.22 -4.32
N LEU A 314 -0.95 -16.54 -4.36
CA LEU A 314 0.08 -17.46 -3.93
C LEU A 314 0.49 -18.30 -5.14
N GLY A 315 1.75 -18.20 -5.53
CA GLY A 315 2.29 -18.90 -6.69
C GLY A 315 3.48 -19.78 -6.34
N ALA A 316 3.76 -20.70 -7.27
CA ALA A 316 4.93 -21.56 -7.23
C ALA A 316 5.62 -21.53 -8.60
N TYR A 317 6.96 -21.46 -8.61
CA TYR A 317 7.72 -21.56 -9.82
C TYR A 317 7.72 -23.00 -10.33
N VAL A 318 7.31 -23.16 -11.58
CA VAL A 318 7.42 -24.41 -12.34
C VAL A 318 8.66 -24.43 -13.25
N TYR A 319 9.22 -23.24 -13.49
CA TYR A 319 10.53 -23.07 -14.13
C TYR A 319 11.28 -21.93 -13.43
N ASP A 320 12.47 -22.20 -12.92
CA ASP A 320 13.42 -21.26 -12.29
C ASP A 320 14.79 -21.92 -12.28
N ASP A 321 15.63 -21.58 -13.25
CA ASP A 321 16.93 -22.21 -13.44
C ASP A 321 17.95 -21.69 -12.41
N TYR A 322 17.93 -20.39 -12.12
CA TYR A 322 18.87 -19.73 -11.20
C TYR A 322 18.58 -19.99 -9.71
N LYS A 323 17.31 -20.20 -9.34
CA LYS A 323 16.86 -20.50 -7.96
C LYS A 323 17.33 -19.51 -6.89
N SER A 324 17.31 -18.23 -7.21
CA SER A 324 17.76 -17.17 -6.29
C SER A 324 16.88 -17.02 -5.04
N HIS A 325 15.65 -17.52 -5.09
CA HIS A 325 14.66 -17.43 -4.04
C HIS A 325 14.01 -18.80 -3.76
N THR A 326 13.07 -18.81 -2.81
CA THR A 326 12.22 -19.98 -2.55
C THR A 326 11.30 -20.26 -3.74
N ALA A 327 10.89 -21.53 -3.90
CA ALA A 327 9.98 -21.94 -4.97
C ALA A 327 8.60 -21.27 -4.91
N LEU A 328 8.20 -20.74 -3.76
CA LEU A 328 6.92 -20.06 -3.57
C LEU A 328 7.09 -18.55 -3.60
N TYR A 329 6.13 -17.86 -4.21
CA TYR A 329 6.02 -16.41 -4.19
C TYR A 329 4.60 -15.98 -3.83
N GLN A 330 4.46 -14.77 -3.29
CA GLN A 330 3.21 -14.09 -3.07
C GLN A 330 3.18 -12.81 -3.90
N HIS A 331 1.99 -12.42 -4.37
CA HIS A 331 1.75 -11.12 -4.96
C HIS A 331 0.52 -10.50 -4.30
N LEU A 332 0.69 -9.30 -3.78
CA LEU A 332 -0.37 -8.47 -3.22
C LEU A 332 -0.55 -7.27 -4.12
N GLY A 333 -1.76 -7.01 -4.58
CA GLY A 333 -2.01 -5.93 -5.53
C GLY A 333 -3.27 -5.13 -5.21
N LEU A 334 -3.23 -3.85 -5.61
CA LEU A 334 -4.39 -2.98 -5.70
C LEU A 334 -4.64 -2.72 -7.19
N LYS A 335 -5.88 -2.90 -7.64
CA LYS A 335 -6.32 -2.59 -9.00
C LYS A 335 -7.42 -1.53 -8.97
N TYR A 336 -7.41 -0.65 -9.94
CA TYR A 336 -8.46 0.32 -10.18
C TYR A 336 -9.01 0.14 -11.59
N TYR A 337 -10.29 -0.25 -11.69
CA TYR A 337 -11.02 -0.41 -12.96
C TYR A 337 -11.50 0.97 -13.44
N PHE A 338 -10.72 1.61 -14.30
CA PHE A 338 -10.97 2.98 -14.74
C PHE A 338 -11.97 3.06 -15.91
N TYR A 339 -12.02 2.04 -16.76
CA TYR A 339 -12.95 1.99 -17.88
C TYR A 339 -13.40 0.55 -18.15
N LYS A 340 -14.71 0.27 -17.98
CA LYS A 340 -15.29 -1.07 -18.18
C LYS A 340 -14.42 -2.16 -17.51
N ASN A 341 -13.76 -2.97 -18.35
CA ASN A 341 -12.94 -4.12 -17.93
C ASN A 341 -11.44 -3.80 -17.88
N PHE A 342 -11.02 -2.58 -18.22
CA PHE A 342 -9.62 -2.17 -18.15
C PHE A 342 -9.25 -1.69 -16.75
N PHE A 343 -8.11 -2.13 -16.28
CA PHE A 343 -7.59 -1.72 -14.98
C PHE A 343 -6.13 -1.27 -15.06
N VAL A 344 -5.77 -0.43 -14.12
CA VAL A 344 -4.38 -0.15 -13.73
C VAL A 344 -4.20 -0.63 -12.31
N GLY A 345 -2.97 -0.92 -11.93
CA GLY A 345 -2.71 -1.38 -10.58
C GLY A 345 -1.29 -1.12 -10.12
N MET A 346 -1.09 -1.39 -8.85
CA MET A 346 0.21 -1.47 -8.20
C MET A 346 0.26 -2.72 -7.33
N GLY A 347 1.41 -3.36 -7.29
CA GLY A 347 1.56 -4.60 -6.55
C GLY A 347 2.92 -4.75 -5.92
N LEU A 348 3.02 -5.72 -5.04
CA LEU A 348 4.24 -6.13 -4.37
C LEU A 348 4.38 -7.65 -4.49
N LYS A 349 5.44 -8.08 -5.15
CA LYS A 349 5.85 -9.48 -5.16
C LYS A 349 6.80 -9.75 -4.00
N THR A 350 6.55 -10.83 -3.27
CA THR A 350 7.34 -11.21 -2.10
C THR A 350 7.67 -12.70 -2.10
N HIS A 351 8.74 -13.05 -1.39
CA HIS A 351 9.06 -14.42 -0.99
C HIS A 351 8.97 -14.48 0.54
N PHE A 352 7.76 -14.83 1.04
CA PHE A 352 7.39 -14.72 2.46
C PHE A 352 7.56 -13.27 2.98
N SER A 353 8.47 -13.05 3.92
CA SER A 353 8.71 -11.74 4.51
C SER A 353 9.67 -10.83 3.71
N LYS A 354 10.23 -11.33 2.59
CA LYS A 354 11.16 -10.55 1.76
C LYS A 354 10.47 -10.02 0.52
N ALA A 355 10.41 -8.70 0.39
CA ALA A 355 10.00 -8.06 -0.85
C ALA A 355 11.01 -8.38 -1.95
N GLU A 356 10.53 -8.78 -3.14
CA GLU A 356 11.36 -8.92 -4.33
C GLU A 356 11.25 -7.70 -5.22
N ALA A 357 10.01 -7.27 -5.51
CA ALA A 357 9.80 -6.13 -6.40
C ALA A 357 8.41 -5.52 -6.21
N MET A 358 8.35 -4.20 -6.33
CA MET A 358 7.10 -3.47 -6.49
C MET A 358 6.81 -3.27 -7.97
N ASP A 359 5.58 -3.52 -8.40
CA ASP A 359 5.16 -3.40 -9.80
C ASP A 359 4.01 -2.41 -9.98
N PHE A 360 3.94 -1.88 -11.21
CA PHE A 360 2.77 -1.21 -11.75
C PHE A 360 2.20 -2.06 -12.86
N SER A 361 0.89 -2.12 -12.95
CA SER A 361 0.20 -2.99 -13.89
C SER A 361 -0.82 -2.25 -14.74
N VAL A 362 -1.02 -2.79 -15.94
CA VAL A 362 -2.17 -2.48 -16.80
C VAL A 362 -2.74 -3.81 -17.29
N GLY A 363 -4.05 -3.92 -17.35
CA GLY A 363 -4.67 -5.15 -17.76
C GLY A 363 -6.12 -5.02 -18.18
N VAL A 364 -6.67 -6.14 -18.63
CA VAL A 364 -8.05 -6.28 -19.09
C VAL A 364 -8.68 -7.54 -18.53
N ARG A 365 -9.93 -7.44 -18.11
CA ARG A 365 -10.78 -8.54 -17.64
C ARG A 365 -11.91 -8.78 -18.67
N LEU A 366 -11.82 -9.86 -19.46
CA LEU A 366 -12.67 -10.19 -20.61
C LEU A 366 -13.86 -11.09 -20.23
#